data_f574e9ab500fcf6cfe5944277983ba52
#
_entry.id   f574e9ab500fcf6cfe5944277983ba52
#
_cell.length_a   1.000
_cell.length_b   1.000
_cell.length_c   1.000
_cell.angle_alpha   90.00
_cell.angle_beta   90.00
_cell.angle_gamma   90.00
#
_symmetry.space_group_name_H-M   'P 1'
#
loop_
_entity.id
_entity.type
_entity.pdbx_description
1 polymer ?
#
loop_
_entity_poly.entity_id
_entity_poly.type
_entity_poly.pdbx_seq_one_letter_code
_entity_poly.pdbx_strand_id
1 'polypeptide(L)'
;MAVPGIPNFLCDFLLDTTRAALNMIHKGTLDRFPNLSVILPHAGGFLPHIATRVQAFAGALTPPVDPAMVRDHLLRFYYDTAGPMSPAGTLLAMASPDRILFGSDWPACPAEMVTDIALPALAGDPALTPAHHRAINRENALRLMPSLAALSPAPV
;
A
#
# COMPACT_ATOMS: atom_id res chain seq x y z
N MET A 1 -14.29 -15.13 -8.19
CA MET A 1 -15.58 -15.74 -7.77
C MET A 1 -15.65 -15.61 -6.26
N ALA A 2 -16.66 -14.90 -5.74
CA ALA A 2 -16.79 -14.69 -4.31
C ALA A 2 -17.07 -16.02 -3.57
N VAL A 3 -16.57 -16.14 -2.35
CA VAL A 3 -16.84 -17.31 -1.52
C VAL A 3 -18.20 -17.13 -0.84
N PRO A 4 -19.16 -18.05 -1.01
CA PRO A 4 -20.48 -17.91 -0.40
C PRO A 4 -20.37 -17.76 1.14
N GLY A 5 -21.07 -16.74 1.70
CA GLY A 5 -21.05 -16.45 3.12
C GLY A 5 -19.84 -15.65 3.61
N ILE A 6 -18.88 -15.33 2.75
CA ILE A 6 -17.73 -14.47 3.07
C ILE A 6 -17.93 -13.10 2.40
N PRO A 7 -17.96 -12.00 3.16
CA PRO A 7 -18.03 -10.66 2.56
C PRO A 7 -16.84 -10.36 1.64
N ASN A 8 -17.10 -9.72 0.51
CA ASN A 8 -16.08 -9.44 -0.51
C ASN A 8 -14.89 -8.61 0.01
N PHE A 9 -15.11 -7.74 0.99
CA PHE A 9 -14.04 -6.92 1.56
C PHE A 9 -12.97 -7.74 2.28
N LEU A 10 -13.28 -8.97 2.73
CA LEU A 10 -12.30 -9.81 3.41
C LEU A 10 -11.22 -10.39 2.47
N CYS A 11 -11.54 -10.56 1.19
CA CYS A 11 -10.61 -11.18 0.25
C CYS A 11 -10.64 -10.53 -1.15
N ASP A 12 -11.84 -10.40 -1.74
CA ASP A 12 -11.96 -10.04 -3.15
C ASP A 12 -11.42 -8.63 -3.44
N PHE A 13 -11.66 -7.65 -2.57
CA PHE A 13 -11.12 -6.29 -2.73
C PHE A 13 -9.59 -6.27 -2.71
N LEU A 14 -8.98 -7.08 -1.84
CA LEU A 14 -7.53 -7.23 -1.78
C LEU A 14 -6.98 -7.88 -3.06
N LEU A 15 -7.68 -8.86 -3.60
CA LEU A 15 -7.35 -9.49 -4.88
C LEU A 15 -7.49 -8.50 -6.04
N ASP A 16 -8.52 -7.67 -6.04
CA ASP A 16 -8.73 -6.69 -7.11
C ASP A 16 -7.68 -5.58 -7.08
N THR A 17 -7.31 -5.08 -5.90
CA THR A 17 -6.16 -4.17 -5.74
C THR A 17 -4.88 -4.79 -6.29
N THR A 18 -4.62 -6.05 -5.94
CA THR A 18 -3.46 -6.81 -6.44
C THR A 18 -3.47 -6.91 -7.95
N ARG A 19 -4.60 -7.32 -8.54
CA ARG A 19 -4.76 -7.44 -10.01
C ARG A 19 -4.58 -6.10 -10.71
N ALA A 20 -5.13 -5.02 -10.15
CA ALA A 20 -4.99 -3.67 -10.70
C ALA A 20 -3.53 -3.23 -10.73
N ALA A 21 -2.78 -3.44 -9.65
CA ALA A 21 -1.37 -3.12 -9.57
C ALA A 21 -0.54 -3.95 -10.57
N LEU A 22 -0.78 -5.27 -10.65
CA LEU A 22 -0.10 -6.13 -11.62
C LEU A 22 -0.40 -5.73 -13.06
N ASN A 23 -1.63 -5.30 -13.35
CA ASN A 23 -1.98 -4.79 -14.68
C ASN A 23 -1.24 -3.47 -14.99
N MET A 24 -1.13 -2.55 -14.01
CA MET A 24 -0.36 -1.32 -14.19
C MET A 24 1.13 -1.60 -14.46
N ILE A 25 1.72 -2.55 -13.74
CA ILE A 25 3.10 -3.02 -13.97
C ILE A 25 3.22 -3.59 -15.39
N HIS A 26 2.37 -4.55 -15.75
CA HIS A 26 2.40 -5.22 -17.05
C HIS A 26 2.24 -4.25 -18.23
N LYS A 27 1.44 -3.19 -18.07
CA LYS A 27 1.23 -2.14 -19.09
C LYS A 27 2.25 -1.02 -19.07
N GLY A 28 3.23 -1.05 -18.16
CA GLY A 28 4.21 0.02 -18.01
C GLY A 28 3.57 1.37 -17.67
N THR A 29 2.51 1.37 -16.86
CA THR A 29 1.70 2.57 -16.61
C THR A 29 2.54 3.69 -16.01
N LEU A 30 3.39 3.38 -15.04
CA LEU A 30 4.21 4.39 -14.38
C LEU A 30 5.32 4.94 -15.29
N ASP A 31 5.80 4.17 -16.27
CA ASP A 31 6.79 4.64 -17.24
C ASP A 31 6.16 5.55 -18.28
N ARG A 32 4.94 5.23 -18.70
CA ARG A 32 4.16 6.07 -19.61
C ARG A 32 3.69 7.37 -18.96
N PHE A 33 3.49 7.37 -17.66
CA PHE A 33 3.02 8.51 -16.86
C PHE A 33 3.94 8.73 -15.65
N PRO A 34 5.18 9.25 -15.88
CA PRO A 34 6.20 9.32 -14.83
C PRO A 34 5.84 10.27 -13.67
N ASN A 35 4.94 11.21 -13.89
CA ASN A 35 4.46 12.15 -12.88
C ASN A 35 3.23 11.63 -12.10
N LEU A 36 2.73 10.42 -12.45
CA LEU A 36 1.61 9.81 -11.74
C LEU A 36 2.11 9.18 -10.44
N SER A 37 1.47 9.55 -9.34
CA SER A 37 1.61 8.85 -8.06
C SER A 37 0.36 8.01 -7.82
N VAL A 38 0.54 6.74 -7.51
CA VAL A 38 -0.55 5.80 -7.24
C VAL A 38 -0.41 5.30 -5.82
N ILE A 39 -1.45 5.48 -5.00
CA ILE A 39 -1.56 4.91 -3.66
C ILE A 39 -2.39 3.64 -3.79
N LEU A 40 -1.83 2.51 -3.42
CA LEU A 40 -2.51 1.23 -3.38
C LEU A 40 -3.12 1.03 -1.98
N PRO A 41 -4.45 0.86 -1.88
CA PRO A 41 -5.11 0.68 -0.59
C PRO A 41 -4.77 -0.68 0.03
N HIS A 42 -4.99 -0.80 1.34
CA HIS A 42 -4.86 -2.03 2.10
C HIS A 42 -3.49 -2.71 1.91
N ALA A 43 -2.42 -1.93 2.09
CA ALA A 43 -1.02 -2.37 1.91
C ALA A 43 -0.73 -2.96 0.51
N GLY A 44 -1.52 -2.59 -0.51
CA GLY A 44 -1.41 -3.17 -1.85
C GLY A 44 -2.04 -4.56 -1.98
N GLY A 45 -2.94 -4.92 -1.04
CA GLY A 45 -3.60 -6.22 -1.04
C GLY A 45 -2.63 -7.37 -0.80
N PHE A 46 -2.53 -8.31 -1.72
CA PHE A 46 -1.62 -9.46 -1.61
C PHE A 46 -0.24 -9.23 -2.22
N LEU A 47 0.06 -8.03 -2.74
CA LEU A 47 1.37 -7.75 -3.37
C LEU A 47 2.56 -8.08 -2.47
N PRO A 48 2.59 -7.73 -1.16
CA PRO A 48 3.72 -8.05 -0.30
C PRO A 48 4.03 -9.54 -0.22
N HIS A 49 3.01 -10.39 -0.35
CA HIS A 49 3.16 -11.85 -0.30
C HIS A 49 3.60 -12.47 -1.62
N ILE A 50 3.31 -11.82 -2.76
CA ILE A 50 3.57 -12.38 -4.09
C ILE A 50 4.62 -11.61 -4.89
N ALA A 51 5.17 -10.50 -4.39
CA ALA A 51 6.11 -9.63 -5.09
C ALA A 51 7.30 -10.40 -5.69
N THR A 52 7.97 -11.23 -4.89
CA THR A 52 9.09 -12.06 -5.34
C THR A 52 8.66 -13.06 -6.42
N ARG A 53 7.46 -13.64 -6.29
CA ARG A 53 6.92 -14.57 -7.30
C ARG A 53 6.65 -13.86 -8.63
N VAL A 54 6.02 -12.69 -8.59
CA VAL A 54 5.74 -11.88 -9.79
C VAL A 54 7.04 -11.52 -10.50
N GLN A 55 8.04 -11.10 -9.74
CA GLN A 55 9.36 -10.76 -10.26
C GLN A 55 10.05 -11.97 -10.92
N ALA A 56 10.03 -13.12 -10.26
CA ALA A 56 10.66 -14.34 -10.76
C ALA A 56 10.01 -14.85 -12.06
N PHE A 57 8.71 -14.67 -12.23
CA PHE A 57 7.97 -15.13 -13.40
C PHE A 57 7.63 -14.02 -14.41
N ALA A 58 8.22 -12.84 -14.28
CA ALA A 58 7.93 -11.70 -15.16
C ALA A 58 8.19 -12.01 -16.64
N GLY A 59 9.21 -12.80 -16.95
CA GLY A 59 9.52 -13.23 -18.31
C GLY A 59 8.49 -14.20 -18.93
N ALA A 60 7.60 -14.81 -18.11
CA ALA A 60 6.54 -15.69 -18.59
C ALA A 60 5.23 -14.93 -18.92
N LEU A 61 5.19 -13.62 -18.67
CA LEU A 61 4.05 -12.78 -19.03
C LEU A 61 3.95 -12.63 -20.56
N THR A 62 2.78 -12.23 -21.06
CA THR A 62 2.57 -11.97 -22.49
C THR A 62 2.02 -10.56 -22.71
N PRO A 63 2.80 -9.63 -23.25
CA PRO A 63 4.25 -9.75 -23.55
C PRO A 63 5.10 -9.94 -22.28
N PRO A 64 6.33 -10.47 -22.42
CA PRO A 64 7.25 -10.60 -21.29
C PRO A 64 7.61 -9.24 -20.69
N VAL A 65 7.86 -9.22 -19.39
CA VAL A 65 8.26 -8.02 -18.63
C VAL A 65 9.62 -8.27 -18.00
N ASP A 66 10.46 -7.24 -18.00
CA ASP A 66 11.74 -7.29 -17.29
C ASP A 66 11.50 -7.40 -15.77
N PRO A 67 12.09 -8.39 -15.08
CA PRO A 67 12.04 -8.48 -13.62
C PRO A 67 12.48 -7.20 -12.89
N ALA A 68 13.46 -6.46 -13.45
CA ALA A 68 13.90 -5.19 -12.88
C ALA A 68 12.79 -4.12 -12.94
N MET A 69 12.04 -4.07 -14.03
CA MET A 69 10.89 -3.18 -14.17
C MET A 69 9.78 -3.50 -13.16
N VAL A 70 9.51 -4.79 -12.91
CA VAL A 70 8.55 -5.19 -11.87
C VAL A 70 8.96 -4.64 -10.51
N ARG A 71 10.23 -4.82 -10.14
CA ARG A 71 10.77 -4.32 -8.87
C ARG A 71 10.68 -2.80 -8.78
N ASP A 72 11.07 -2.11 -9.85
CA ASP A 72 11.06 -0.65 -9.90
C ASP A 72 9.65 -0.08 -9.70
N HIS A 73 8.66 -0.65 -10.38
CA HIS A 73 7.27 -0.24 -10.23
C HIS A 73 6.73 -0.52 -8.83
N LEU A 74 7.05 -1.67 -8.23
CA LEU A 74 6.67 -1.97 -6.84
C LEU A 74 7.24 -0.94 -5.87
N LEU A 75 8.46 -0.46 -6.08
CA LEU A 75 9.10 0.57 -5.27
C LEU A 75 8.54 1.98 -5.52
N ARG A 76 7.93 2.23 -6.68
CA ARG A 76 7.35 3.54 -7.05
C ARG A 76 5.94 3.73 -6.52
N PHE A 77 5.16 2.66 -6.32
CA PHE A 77 3.85 2.77 -5.69
C PHE A 77 3.96 3.32 -4.26
N TYR A 78 2.92 4.01 -3.84
CA TYR A 78 2.62 4.26 -2.45
C TYR A 78 1.65 3.22 -1.94
N TYR A 79 1.67 2.98 -0.65
CA TYR A 79 0.83 1.98 0.02
C TYR A 79 0.21 2.62 1.24
N ASP A 80 -1.04 2.32 1.55
CA ASP A 80 -1.63 2.79 2.79
C ASP A 80 -1.79 1.66 3.82
N THR A 81 -2.14 2.04 5.04
CA THR A 81 -2.38 1.13 6.16
C THR A 81 -3.87 0.94 6.41
N ALA A 82 -4.73 1.19 5.42
CA ALA A 82 -6.17 1.17 5.57
C ALA A 82 -6.70 -0.17 6.09
N GLY A 83 -7.64 -0.08 7.02
CA GLY A 83 -8.24 -1.24 7.69
C GLY A 83 -7.32 -1.91 8.71
N PRO A 84 -7.82 -2.95 9.43
CA PRO A 84 -7.01 -3.80 10.28
C PRO A 84 -6.15 -4.71 9.40
N MET A 85 -4.93 -4.28 9.13
CA MET A 85 -4.05 -4.91 8.15
C MET A 85 -2.99 -5.79 8.80
N SER A 86 -2.34 -6.58 7.95
CA SER A 86 -1.17 -7.35 8.31
C SER A 86 -0.07 -6.45 8.86
N PRO A 87 0.84 -6.99 9.72
CA PRO A 87 1.95 -6.23 10.27
C PRO A 87 2.74 -5.49 9.19
N ALA A 88 3.15 -4.26 9.49
CA ALA A 88 3.91 -3.40 8.56
C ALA A 88 5.24 -4.02 8.11
N GLY A 89 5.79 -4.97 8.86
CA GLY A 89 6.98 -5.72 8.48
C GLY A 89 6.86 -6.42 7.12
N THR A 90 5.67 -6.93 6.79
CA THR A 90 5.41 -7.54 5.48
C THR A 90 5.51 -6.52 4.35
N LEU A 91 5.00 -5.32 4.58
CA LEU A 91 5.06 -4.24 3.61
C LEU A 91 6.49 -3.68 3.48
N LEU A 92 7.21 -3.54 4.59
CA LEU A 92 8.60 -3.09 4.63
C LEU A 92 9.57 -4.06 3.90
N ALA A 93 9.21 -5.32 3.76
CA ALA A 93 9.99 -6.26 2.96
C ALA A 93 9.94 -5.95 1.44
N MET A 94 8.96 -5.17 0.99
CA MET A 94 8.75 -4.84 -0.42
C MET A 94 8.88 -3.33 -0.69
N ALA A 95 8.36 -2.49 0.19
CA ALA A 95 8.25 -1.05 0.01
C ALA A 95 9.18 -0.29 0.96
N SER A 96 9.70 0.86 0.51
CA SER A 96 10.42 1.78 1.38
C SER A 96 9.48 2.47 2.38
N PRO A 97 9.91 2.73 3.63
CA PRO A 97 9.08 3.40 4.63
C PRO A 97 8.52 4.76 4.21
N ASP A 98 9.21 5.47 3.32
CA ASP A 98 8.79 6.77 2.78
C ASP A 98 7.65 6.65 1.73
N ARG A 99 7.28 5.44 1.37
CA ARG A 99 6.17 5.11 0.45
C ARG A 99 4.93 4.58 1.18
N ILE A 100 4.95 4.52 2.50
CA ILE A 100 3.82 4.04 3.30
C ILE A 100 3.09 5.24 3.90
N LEU A 101 1.76 5.26 3.76
CA LEU A 101 0.87 6.31 4.23
C LEU A 101 -0.11 5.75 5.25
N PHE A 102 -0.47 6.54 6.26
CA PHE A 102 -1.60 6.17 7.09
C PHE A 102 -2.90 6.28 6.29
N GLY A 103 -3.71 5.23 6.33
CA GLY A 103 -5.07 5.19 5.83
C GLY A 103 -6.00 4.58 6.88
N SER A 104 -7.18 5.17 7.08
CA SER A 104 -8.16 4.70 8.06
C SER A 104 -9.24 3.79 7.48
N ASP A 105 -9.43 3.86 6.17
CA ASP A 105 -10.59 3.25 5.48
C ASP A 105 -11.96 3.83 5.92
N TRP A 106 -11.95 4.93 6.69
CA TRP A 106 -13.20 5.59 7.07
C TRP A 106 -13.83 6.29 5.85
N PRO A 107 -15.15 6.25 5.64
CA PRO A 107 -16.20 5.66 6.51
C PRO A 107 -16.54 4.19 6.22
N ALA A 108 -15.86 3.51 5.32
CA ALA A 108 -16.11 2.09 5.06
C ALA A 108 -15.73 1.22 6.26
N CYS A 109 -14.60 1.52 6.90
CA CYS A 109 -14.25 0.96 8.20
C CYS A 109 -14.91 1.82 9.30
N PRO A 110 -15.68 1.22 10.24
CA PRO A 110 -16.26 1.94 11.39
C PRO A 110 -15.18 2.66 12.21
N ALA A 111 -15.52 3.83 12.75
CA ALA A 111 -14.57 4.65 13.51
C ALA A 111 -13.97 3.87 14.71
N GLU A 112 -14.78 3.08 15.39
CA GLU A 112 -14.35 2.24 16.52
C GLU A 112 -13.30 1.20 16.10
N MET A 113 -13.40 0.63 14.90
CA MET A 113 -12.36 -0.28 14.38
C MET A 113 -11.07 0.46 14.08
N VAL A 114 -11.16 1.71 13.63
CA VAL A 114 -9.96 2.54 13.41
C VAL A 114 -9.28 2.86 14.74
N THR A 115 -10.04 3.35 15.74
CA THR A 115 -9.49 3.82 17.01
C THR A 115 -9.05 2.68 17.93
N ASP A 116 -9.80 1.58 17.97
CA ASP A 116 -9.62 0.54 18.98
C ASP A 116 -8.80 -0.66 18.47
N ILE A 117 -8.66 -0.78 17.14
CA ILE A 117 -7.93 -1.89 16.52
C ILE A 117 -6.79 -1.40 15.63
N ALA A 118 -7.09 -0.63 14.56
CA ALA A 118 -6.08 -0.30 13.55
C ALA A 118 -4.97 0.61 14.08
N LEU A 119 -5.33 1.69 14.79
CA LEU A 119 -4.33 2.60 15.38
C LEU A 119 -3.46 1.93 16.45
N PRO A 120 -4.00 1.18 17.44
CA PRO A 120 -3.17 0.45 18.39
C PRO A 120 -2.28 -0.61 17.73
N ALA A 121 -2.78 -1.33 16.73
CA ALA A 121 -1.98 -2.31 15.99
C ALA A 121 -0.81 -1.65 15.26
N LEU A 122 -1.04 -0.52 14.58
CA LEU A 122 0.01 0.24 13.92
C LEU A 122 1.02 0.80 14.95
N ALA A 123 0.53 1.36 16.05
CA ALA A 123 1.39 1.93 17.09
C ALA A 123 2.26 0.89 17.80
N GLY A 124 1.74 -0.34 17.97
CA GLY A 124 2.44 -1.44 18.62
C GLY A 124 3.23 -2.35 17.67
N ASP A 125 3.30 -2.06 16.37
CA ASP A 125 4.00 -2.93 15.41
C ASP A 125 5.52 -2.91 15.67
N PRO A 126 6.11 -4.06 16.04
CA PRO A 126 7.52 -4.16 16.39
C PRO A 126 8.48 -3.94 15.20
N ALA A 127 7.97 -3.98 13.97
CA ALA A 127 8.76 -3.70 12.77
C ALA A 127 8.95 -2.20 12.52
N LEU A 128 8.16 -1.35 13.19
CA LEU A 128 8.19 0.09 13.01
C LEU A 128 9.04 0.80 14.07
N THR A 129 9.96 1.61 13.61
CA THR A 129 10.73 2.53 14.45
C THR A 129 9.93 3.81 14.71
N PRO A 130 10.29 4.63 15.72
CA PRO A 130 9.68 5.96 15.93
C PRO A 130 9.77 6.87 14.68
N ALA A 131 10.82 6.74 13.88
CA ALA A 131 10.96 7.47 12.63
C ALA A 131 9.94 6.99 11.58
N HIS A 132 9.72 5.67 11.48
CA HIS A 132 8.69 5.11 10.60
C HIS A 132 7.29 5.59 10.99
N HIS A 133 6.97 5.63 12.28
CA HIS A 133 5.67 6.15 12.75
C HIS A 133 5.44 7.62 12.34
N ARG A 134 6.44 8.49 12.52
CA ARG A 134 6.32 9.89 12.08
C ARG A 134 6.11 10.00 10.58
N ALA A 135 6.90 9.24 9.82
CA ALA A 135 6.82 9.22 8.36
C ALA A 135 5.44 8.76 7.88
N ILE A 136 4.98 7.60 8.34
CA ILE A 136 3.70 6.98 7.94
C ILE A 136 2.52 7.84 8.36
N ASN A 137 2.51 8.32 9.61
CA ASN A 137 1.36 9.04 10.16
C ASN A 137 1.19 10.45 9.60
N ARG A 138 2.25 11.06 9.04
CA ARG A 138 2.16 12.45 8.58
C ARG A 138 3.14 12.83 7.45
N GLU A 139 4.44 12.58 7.62
CA GLU A 139 5.46 13.24 6.81
C GLU A 139 5.40 12.79 5.34
N ASN A 140 5.09 11.52 5.09
CA ASN A 140 4.98 10.98 3.74
C ASN A 140 3.80 11.59 2.98
N ALA A 141 2.64 11.78 3.65
CA ALA A 141 1.49 12.44 3.05
C ALA A 141 1.79 13.89 2.68
N LEU A 142 2.48 14.64 3.56
CA LEU A 142 2.88 16.02 3.28
C LEU A 142 3.92 16.12 2.14
N ARG A 143 4.77 15.12 2.00
CA ARG A 143 5.75 15.05 0.91
C ARG A 143 5.08 14.76 -0.43
N LEU A 144 4.11 13.84 -0.43
CA LEU A 144 3.35 13.47 -1.62
C LEU A 144 2.38 14.58 -2.05
N MET A 145 1.76 15.25 -1.07
CA MET A 145 0.75 16.28 -1.27
C MET A 145 1.11 17.55 -0.47
N PRO A 146 2.06 18.37 -0.95
CA PRO A 146 2.57 19.53 -0.20
C PRO A 146 1.49 20.55 0.19
N SER A 147 0.40 20.64 -0.58
CA SER A 147 -0.74 21.51 -0.27
C SER A 147 -1.39 21.20 1.08
N LEU A 148 -1.29 19.99 1.58
CA LEU A 148 -1.80 19.60 2.89
C LEU A 148 -1.05 20.28 4.05
N ALA A 149 0.18 20.73 3.84
CA ALA A 149 0.95 21.42 4.87
C ALA A 149 0.27 22.72 5.32
N ALA A 150 -0.40 23.41 4.39
CA ALA A 150 -1.14 24.64 4.69
C ALA A 150 -2.42 24.39 5.51
N LEU A 151 -2.94 23.16 5.49
CA LEU A 151 -4.17 22.77 6.20
C LEU A 151 -3.87 22.10 7.56
N SER A 152 -2.63 21.74 7.80
CA SER A 152 -2.23 21.08 9.05
C SER A 152 -1.92 22.13 10.12
N PRO A 153 -2.54 22.06 11.31
CA PRO A 153 -2.11 22.91 12.42
C PRO A 153 -0.64 22.65 12.74
N ALA A 154 0.06 23.70 13.19
CA ALA A 154 1.44 23.55 13.67
C ALA A 154 1.48 22.45 14.76
N PRO A 155 2.55 21.66 14.84
CA PRO A 155 2.69 20.71 15.94
C PRO A 155 2.65 21.47 17.27
N VAL A 156 1.77 21.00 18.15
CA VAL A 156 1.65 21.50 19.54
C VAL A 156 2.85 21.04 20.34
#